data_93fa8cd9a23baa101328ee96318a18f8
#
_entry.id   93fa8cd9a23baa101328ee96318a18f8
#
_cell.length_a   1.000
_cell.length_b   1.000
_cell.length_c   1.000
_cell.angle_alpha   90.00
_cell.angle_beta   90.00
_cell.angle_gamma   90.00
#
_symmetry.space_group_name_H-M   'P 1'
#
loop_
_entity.id
_entity.type
_entity.pdbx_description
1 polymer ?
#
loop_
_entity_poly.entity_id
_entity_poly.type
_entity_poly.pdbx_seq_one_letter_code
_entity_poly.pdbx_strand_id
1 'polypeptide(L)'
;GKLTTTFPRSVGQIPIYYSAKNTGRPLGNKEGKFEKFKSNYIDERNEPLFPFGYGLSYTNFSYSNLMISSSKMTKNETIKVSVEVTNTGNFDGKEVVQLYIRDLVGSVTRPLKELKDFKKIALKKGEKQTLTFEITVDKLKFYNSDLNFVAEPGVFEIFIGTDSTTNNKISFELIN
;
A
#
# COMPACT_ATOMS: atom_id res chain seq x y z
N GLY A 1 13.80 -7.80 9.43
CA GLY A 1 12.63 -8.34 8.71
C GLY A 1 11.44 -7.40 8.80
N LYS A 2 10.40 -7.69 8.04
CA LYS A 2 9.15 -6.94 8.04
C LYS A 2 8.05 -7.79 8.67
N LEU A 3 7.15 -7.16 9.40
CA LEU A 3 5.97 -7.83 9.97
C LEU A 3 5.02 -8.26 8.85
N THR A 4 4.56 -9.49 8.92
CA THR A 4 3.59 -10.05 7.97
C THR A 4 2.14 -10.00 8.50
N THR A 5 1.93 -9.27 9.59
CA THR A 5 0.63 -9.01 10.19
C THR A 5 0.62 -7.63 10.83
N THR A 6 -0.57 -7.09 11.05
CA THR A 6 -0.79 -5.86 11.79
C THR A 6 -0.80 -6.16 13.29
N PHE A 7 -0.12 -5.36 14.09
CA PHE A 7 -0.11 -5.47 15.56
C PHE A 7 -1.05 -4.43 16.16
N PRO A 8 -2.08 -4.85 16.90
CA PRO A 8 -3.00 -3.93 17.56
C PRO A 8 -2.33 -3.22 18.76
N ARG A 9 -2.88 -2.09 19.17
CA ARG A 9 -2.51 -1.38 20.41
C ARG A 9 -3.11 -2.04 21.64
N SER A 10 -4.32 -2.58 21.47
CA SER A 10 -5.07 -3.26 22.52
C SER A 10 -5.90 -4.40 21.94
N VAL A 11 -6.35 -5.29 22.79
CA VAL A 11 -7.25 -6.40 22.41
C VAL A 11 -8.56 -5.87 21.80
N GLY A 12 -9.02 -4.70 22.21
CA GLY A 12 -10.23 -4.07 21.69
C GLY A 12 -10.15 -3.65 20.22
N GLN A 13 -8.95 -3.61 19.62
CA GLN A 13 -8.79 -3.35 18.19
C GLN A 13 -8.92 -4.60 17.30
N ILE A 14 -8.98 -5.79 17.87
CA ILE A 14 -9.04 -7.05 17.10
C ILE A 14 -10.48 -7.31 16.62
N PRO A 15 -10.64 -7.60 15.29
CA PRO A 15 -9.63 -7.74 14.24
C PRO A 15 -9.20 -6.39 13.64
N ILE A 16 -7.90 -6.24 13.34
CA ILE A 16 -7.34 -5.08 12.66
C ILE A 16 -6.58 -5.50 11.40
N TYR A 17 -7.14 -5.20 10.24
CA TYR A 17 -6.60 -5.60 8.94
C TYR A 17 -6.02 -4.39 8.20
N TYR A 18 -4.81 -4.52 7.64
CA TYR A 18 -4.24 -3.48 6.77
C TYR A 18 -5.04 -3.30 5.47
N SER A 19 -5.67 -4.39 5.00
CA SER A 19 -6.52 -4.45 3.82
C SER A 19 -8.00 -4.24 4.13
N ALA A 20 -8.31 -3.48 5.20
CA ALA A 20 -9.67 -3.17 5.57
C ALA A 20 -10.45 -2.54 4.41
N LYS A 21 -11.72 -2.90 4.30
CA LYS A 21 -12.63 -2.35 3.28
C LYS A 21 -13.14 -0.98 3.70
N ASN A 22 -13.48 -0.15 2.71
CA ASN A 22 -14.17 1.10 2.95
C ASN A 22 -15.58 0.81 3.48
N THR A 23 -15.94 1.41 4.62
CA THR A 23 -17.24 1.19 5.29
C THR A 23 -18.28 2.25 4.94
N GLY A 24 -17.96 3.23 4.07
CA GLY A 24 -18.79 4.41 3.83
C GLY A 24 -18.74 5.46 4.96
N ARG A 25 -18.17 5.10 6.11
CA ARG A 25 -17.83 6.03 7.19
C ARG A 25 -16.31 6.08 7.29
N PRO A 26 -15.66 7.17 6.84
CA PRO A 26 -14.22 7.25 6.90
C PRO A 26 -13.73 7.12 8.34
N LEU A 27 -12.52 6.61 8.49
CA LEU A 27 -11.86 6.57 9.79
C LEU A 27 -11.79 7.98 10.39
N GLY A 28 -12.01 8.09 11.69
CA GLY A 28 -11.79 9.31 12.45
C GLY A 28 -10.35 9.77 12.42
N ASN A 29 -10.08 10.91 13.06
CA ASN A 29 -8.75 11.48 13.09
C ASN A 29 -7.74 10.56 13.81
N LYS A 30 -6.47 10.79 13.52
CA LYS A 30 -5.37 10.00 14.05
C LYS A 30 -5.07 10.24 15.55
N GLU A 31 -5.66 11.26 16.14
CA GLU A 31 -5.34 11.68 17.51
C GLU A 31 -6.12 10.90 18.58
N GLY A 32 -6.98 9.95 18.17
CA GLY A 32 -7.82 9.19 19.11
C GLY A 32 -8.95 10.00 19.73
N LYS A 33 -9.30 11.15 19.14
CA LYS A 33 -10.45 11.95 19.56
C LYS A 33 -11.71 11.43 18.90
N PHE A 34 -12.77 11.31 19.66
CA PHE A 34 -14.07 10.92 19.12
C PHE A 34 -14.58 11.96 18.11
N GLU A 35 -14.92 11.50 16.93
CA GLU A 35 -15.60 12.28 15.89
C GLU A 35 -16.95 11.66 15.57
N LYS A 36 -18.02 12.46 15.66
CA LYS A 36 -19.37 12.01 15.34
C LYS A 36 -19.47 11.58 13.87
N PHE A 37 -20.18 10.47 13.60
CA PHE A 37 -20.36 9.90 12.26
C PHE A 37 -19.09 9.36 11.57
N LYS A 38 -18.01 9.15 12.30
CA LYS A 38 -16.79 8.50 11.85
C LYS A 38 -16.67 7.10 12.45
N SER A 39 -15.87 6.25 11.82
CA SER A 39 -15.48 4.97 12.41
C SER A 39 -14.35 5.21 13.40
N ASN A 40 -14.66 5.19 14.70
CA ASN A 40 -13.71 5.45 15.78
C ASN A 40 -13.83 4.40 16.87
N TYR A 41 -12.72 4.12 17.52
CA TYR A 41 -12.73 3.61 18.89
C TYR A 41 -13.08 4.76 19.85
N ILE A 42 -13.56 4.43 21.05
CA ILE A 42 -14.00 5.45 22.03
C ILE A 42 -12.77 6.08 22.71
N ASP A 43 -11.79 5.28 23.07
CA ASP A 43 -10.67 5.60 23.94
C ASP A 43 -9.30 5.17 23.39
N GLU A 44 -9.26 4.73 22.13
CA GLU A 44 -8.04 4.31 21.45
C GLU A 44 -7.97 4.93 20.04
N ARG A 45 -6.76 4.99 19.49
CA ARG A 45 -6.53 5.41 18.10
C ARG A 45 -6.96 4.33 17.12
N ASN A 46 -7.32 4.74 15.91
CA ASN A 46 -7.66 3.80 14.84
C ASN A 46 -6.43 3.09 14.25
N GLU A 47 -5.26 3.75 14.30
CA GLU A 47 -4.03 3.15 13.78
C GLU A 47 -3.54 2.03 14.69
N PRO A 48 -2.95 0.98 14.09
CA PRO A 48 -2.31 -0.10 14.87
C PRO A 48 -1.07 0.39 15.63
N LEU A 49 -0.58 -0.43 16.54
CA LEU A 49 0.73 -0.21 17.18
C LEU A 49 1.84 -0.32 16.13
N PHE A 50 1.82 -1.40 15.34
CA PHE A 50 2.71 -1.58 14.19
C PHE A 50 1.89 -1.99 12.97
N PRO A 51 1.99 -1.26 11.84
CA PRO A 51 1.27 -1.61 10.63
C PRO A 51 1.84 -2.88 9.97
N PHE A 52 1.07 -3.48 9.08
CA PHE A 52 1.57 -4.54 8.19
C PHE A 52 2.78 -4.03 7.39
N GLY A 53 3.79 -4.86 7.27
CA GLY A 53 5.03 -4.50 6.56
C GLY A 53 6.01 -3.66 7.38
N TYR A 54 5.67 -3.26 8.61
CA TYR A 54 6.58 -2.50 9.49
C TYR A 54 7.84 -3.29 9.81
N GLY A 55 8.95 -2.59 9.97
CA GLY A 55 10.20 -3.17 10.43
C GLY A 55 11.24 -2.11 10.72
N LEU A 56 12.21 -2.46 11.55
CA LEU A 56 13.32 -1.61 11.93
C LEU A 56 14.57 -1.95 11.11
N SER A 57 15.40 -0.95 10.91
CA SER A 57 16.74 -1.07 10.32
C SER A 57 17.72 -0.23 11.15
N TYR A 58 19.01 -0.54 11.06
CA TYR A 58 20.08 0.30 11.62
C TYR A 58 20.42 1.50 10.74
N THR A 59 19.75 1.62 9.59
CA THR A 59 19.89 2.75 8.66
C THR A 59 18.51 3.24 8.22
N ASN A 60 18.46 4.37 7.51
CA ASN A 60 17.23 4.97 7.02
C ASN A 60 17.17 4.94 5.50
N PHE A 61 15.96 4.80 4.96
CA PHE A 61 15.71 4.80 3.52
C PHE A 61 14.71 5.90 3.16
N SER A 62 14.99 6.63 2.08
CA SER A 62 14.06 7.58 1.48
C SER A 62 13.59 7.10 0.13
N TYR A 63 12.37 7.49 -0.24
CA TYR A 63 11.71 7.14 -1.48
C TYR A 63 11.42 8.41 -2.27
N SER A 64 11.84 8.46 -3.52
CA SER A 64 11.68 9.62 -4.40
C SER A 64 11.41 9.18 -5.84
N ASN A 65 11.11 10.15 -6.71
CA ASN A 65 10.97 9.93 -8.15
C ASN A 65 10.02 8.77 -8.52
N LEU A 66 8.84 8.73 -7.87
CA LEU A 66 7.79 7.78 -8.23
C LEU A 66 7.22 8.15 -9.60
N MET A 67 7.37 7.26 -10.57
CA MET A 67 6.94 7.47 -11.95
C MET A 67 6.19 6.27 -12.48
N ILE A 68 5.31 6.50 -13.45
CA ILE A 68 4.56 5.48 -14.17
C ILE A 68 4.77 5.64 -15.67
N SER A 69 4.89 4.52 -16.38
CA SER A 69 5.15 4.53 -17.85
C SER A 69 3.94 4.98 -18.67
N SER A 70 2.74 4.81 -18.15
CA SER A 70 1.49 5.27 -18.78
C SER A 70 0.42 5.50 -17.70
N SER A 71 -0.37 6.55 -17.86
CA SER A 71 -1.54 6.82 -17.03
C SER A 71 -2.78 6.02 -17.44
N LYS A 72 -2.71 5.27 -18.55
CA LYS A 72 -3.77 4.37 -19.03
C LYS A 72 -3.19 3.00 -19.37
N MET A 73 -3.99 1.97 -19.19
CA MET A 73 -3.64 0.58 -19.43
C MET A 73 -4.85 -0.17 -19.97
N THR A 74 -4.68 -0.94 -21.03
CA THR A 74 -5.67 -1.93 -21.46
C THR A 74 -5.43 -3.30 -20.80
N LYS A 75 -6.38 -4.23 -20.89
CA LYS A 75 -6.25 -5.57 -20.32
C LYS A 75 -5.08 -6.40 -20.88
N ASN A 76 -4.61 -6.04 -22.07
CA ASN A 76 -3.53 -6.76 -22.76
C ASN A 76 -2.15 -6.10 -22.59
N GLU A 77 -2.10 -5.00 -21.87
CA GLU A 77 -0.86 -4.24 -21.66
C GLU A 77 -0.27 -4.50 -20.26
N THR A 78 0.99 -4.16 -20.14
CA THR A 78 1.71 -4.09 -18.87
C THR A 78 2.32 -2.71 -18.75
N ILE A 79 2.02 -2.00 -17.66
CA ILE A 79 2.65 -0.73 -17.35
C ILE A 79 3.73 -0.92 -16.29
N LYS A 80 4.71 -0.02 -16.28
CA LYS A 80 5.84 -0.05 -15.33
C LYS A 80 5.74 1.12 -14.38
N VAL A 81 5.96 0.83 -13.09
CA VAL A 81 6.05 1.85 -12.05
C VAL A 81 7.44 1.79 -11.46
N SER A 82 8.12 2.93 -11.40
CA SER A 82 9.47 3.01 -10.86
C SER A 82 9.54 3.98 -9.68
N VAL A 83 10.46 3.68 -8.77
CA VAL A 83 10.77 4.51 -7.60
C VAL A 83 12.28 4.47 -7.34
N GLU A 84 12.86 5.60 -6.97
CA GLU A 84 14.24 5.66 -6.48
C GLU A 84 14.25 5.50 -4.98
N VAL A 85 15.07 4.57 -4.49
CA VAL A 85 15.28 4.33 -3.05
C VAL A 85 16.73 4.67 -2.72
N THR A 86 16.93 5.52 -1.71
CA THR A 86 18.23 5.97 -1.25
C THR A 86 18.45 5.56 0.21
N ASN A 87 19.60 4.98 0.52
CA ASN A 87 20.04 4.79 1.90
C ASN A 87 20.57 6.12 2.44
N THR A 88 19.77 6.81 3.25
CA THR A 88 20.10 8.12 3.83
C THR A 88 20.75 8.03 5.20
N GLY A 89 20.89 6.83 5.75
CA GLY A 89 21.50 6.61 7.07
C GLY A 89 23.01 6.40 7.03
N ASN A 90 23.55 5.96 8.14
CA ASN A 90 25.01 5.86 8.34
C ASN A 90 25.61 4.48 8.13
N PHE A 91 24.78 3.47 7.89
CA PHE A 91 25.20 2.07 7.75
C PHE A 91 24.67 1.47 6.46
N ASP A 92 25.37 0.47 5.95
CA ASP A 92 24.84 -0.39 4.90
C ASP A 92 23.60 -1.12 5.43
N GLY A 93 22.60 -1.29 4.57
CA GLY A 93 21.34 -1.90 4.99
C GLY A 93 20.58 -2.59 3.89
N LYS A 94 19.55 -3.35 4.31
CA LYS A 94 18.62 -3.98 3.39
C LYS A 94 17.22 -3.41 3.62
N GLU A 95 16.57 -3.05 2.53
CA GLU A 95 15.16 -2.58 2.54
C GLU A 95 14.27 -3.57 1.80
N VAL A 96 13.02 -3.68 2.26
CA VAL A 96 11.95 -4.38 1.54
C VAL A 96 10.97 -3.32 1.03
N VAL A 97 11.10 -3.00 -0.23
CA VAL A 97 10.23 -2.03 -0.92
C VAL A 97 8.93 -2.73 -1.27
N GLN A 98 7.81 -2.23 -0.79
CA GLN A 98 6.49 -2.84 -0.90
C GLN A 98 5.62 -2.04 -1.84
N LEU A 99 4.93 -2.72 -2.76
CA LEU A 99 3.97 -2.13 -3.69
C LEU A 99 2.56 -2.57 -3.32
N TYR A 100 1.70 -1.60 -3.09
CA TYR A 100 0.28 -1.79 -2.81
C TYR A 100 -0.56 -1.20 -3.92
N ILE A 101 -1.72 -1.81 -4.17
CA ILE A 101 -2.71 -1.30 -5.13
C ILE A 101 -4.04 -1.11 -4.40
N ARG A 102 -4.73 -0.05 -4.78
CA ARG A 102 -6.11 0.25 -4.42
C ARG A 102 -6.93 0.42 -5.68
N ASP A 103 -8.00 -0.33 -5.78
CA ASP A 103 -9.08 -0.09 -6.71
C ASP A 103 -10.05 0.91 -6.07
N LEU A 104 -10.29 2.04 -6.73
CA LEU A 104 -11.14 3.10 -6.16
C LEU A 104 -12.61 2.74 -6.21
N VAL A 105 -13.05 2.09 -7.30
CA VAL A 105 -14.46 1.77 -7.53
C VAL A 105 -14.57 0.43 -8.25
N GLY A 106 -14.94 -0.61 -7.53
CA GLY A 106 -15.25 -1.92 -8.09
C GLY A 106 -16.74 -2.25 -7.90
N SER A 107 -17.23 -3.28 -8.62
CA SER A 107 -18.59 -3.80 -8.48
C SER A 107 -18.91 -4.35 -7.09
N VAL A 108 -17.87 -4.65 -6.31
CA VAL A 108 -17.94 -4.98 -4.87
C VAL A 108 -16.98 -4.08 -4.09
N THR A 109 -17.24 -3.88 -2.80
CA THR A 109 -16.38 -3.06 -1.94
C THR A 109 -14.96 -3.58 -1.92
N ARG A 110 -14.02 -2.75 -2.35
CA ARG A 110 -12.59 -3.07 -2.45
C ARG A 110 -11.82 -2.68 -1.19
N PRO A 111 -10.73 -3.41 -0.88
CA PRO A 111 -9.80 -3.02 0.17
C PRO A 111 -9.17 -1.64 -0.07
N LEU A 112 -8.87 -0.93 1.00
CA LEU A 112 -8.18 0.35 0.93
C LEU A 112 -6.76 0.24 0.39
N LYS A 113 -6.10 -0.90 0.61
CA LYS A 113 -4.79 -1.26 0.04
C LYS A 113 -4.62 -2.78 0.03
N GLU A 114 -4.01 -3.31 -1.00
CA GLU A 114 -3.60 -4.71 -1.09
C GLU A 114 -2.14 -4.79 -1.53
N LEU A 115 -1.30 -5.53 -0.79
CA LEU A 115 0.07 -5.82 -1.22
C LEU A 115 0.03 -6.69 -2.48
N LYS A 116 0.61 -6.20 -3.57
CA LYS A 116 0.64 -6.90 -4.86
C LYS A 116 2.04 -7.29 -5.30
N ASP A 117 3.07 -6.65 -4.74
CA ASP A 117 4.46 -6.96 -5.05
C ASP A 117 5.41 -6.44 -3.96
N PHE A 118 6.63 -6.98 -3.90
CA PHE A 118 7.71 -6.44 -3.08
C PHE A 118 9.07 -6.81 -3.65
N LYS A 119 10.09 -5.99 -3.36
CA LYS A 119 11.49 -6.27 -3.70
C LYS A 119 12.39 -6.00 -2.49
N LYS A 120 13.26 -6.96 -2.19
CA LYS A 120 14.30 -6.79 -1.17
C LYS A 120 15.59 -6.38 -1.84
N ILE A 121 16.13 -5.23 -1.43
CA ILE A 121 17.38 -4.67 -1.95
C ILE A 121 18.40 -4.49 -0.85
N ALA A 122 19.67 -4.42 -1.22
CA ALA A 122 20.77 -4.04 -0.33
C ALA A 122 21.39 -2.76 -0.87
N LEU A 123 21.55 -1.74 -0.02
CA LEU A 123 22.15 -0.46 -0.37
C LEU A 123 23.26 -0.13 0.63
N LYS A 124 24.41 0.27 0.12
CA LYS A 124 25.48 0.86 0.93
C LYS A 124 25.07 2.22 1.44
N LYS A 125 25.77 2.72 2.45
CA LYS A 125 25.60 4.10 2.92
C LYS A 125 25.66 5.08 1.76
N GLY A 126 24.65 5.93 1.59
CA GLY A 126 24.54 6.93 0.54
C GLY A 126 24.18 6.39 -0.85
N GLU A 127 24.11 5.06 -1.01
CA GLU A 127 23.75 4.45 -2.29
C GLU A 127 22.26 4.64 -2.60
N LYS A 128 21.98 4.78 -3.88
CA LYS A 128 20.62 4.83 -4.42
C LYS A 128 20.42 3.84 -5.55
N GLN A 129 19.22 3.34 -5.67
CA GLN A 129 18.81 2.40 -6.72
C GLN A 129 17.40 2.71 -7.18
N THR A 130 17.19 2.72 -8.49
CA THR A 130 15.85 2.76 -9.07
C THR A 130 15.29 1.35 -9.19
N LEU A 131 14.11 1.13 -8.64
CA LEU A 131 13.36 -0.13 -8.74
C LEU A 131 12.19 0.05 -9.69
N THR A 132 11.93 -0.97 -10.48
CA THR A 132 10.79 -1.01 -11.39
C THR A 132 9.92 -2.21 -11.06
N PHE A 133 8.61 -2.00 -10.97
CA PHE A 133 7.58 -3.01 -10.82
C PHE A 133 6.72 -3.05 -12.07
N GLU A 134 6.30 -4.24 -12.46
CA GLU A 134 5.36 -4.43 -13.55
C GLU A 134 3.94 -4.59 -13.00
N ILE A 135 3.02 -3.83 -13.58
CA ILE A 135 1.60 -3.90 -13.27
C ILE A 135 0.91 -4.59 -14.44
N THR A 136 0.53 -5.80 -14.22
CA THR A 136 -0.26 -6.62 -15.16
C THR A 136 -1.72 -6.62 -14.76
N VAL A 137 -2.61 -6.99 -15.66
CA VAL A 137 -4.04 -7.14 -15.35
C VAL A 137 -4.28 -8.13 -14.20
N ASP A 138 -3.44 -9.16 -14.06
CA ASP A 138 -3.60 -10.16 -12.99
C ASP A 138 -3.43 -9.57 -11.58
N LYS A 139 -2.62 -8.52 -11.43
CA LYS A 139 -2.48 -7.82 -10.15
C LYS A 139 -3.73 -7.00 -9.77
N LEU A 140 -4.61 -6.72 -10.74
CA LEU A 140 -5.83 -5.93 -10.56
C LEU A 140 -7.07 -6.78 -10.34
N LYS A 141 -6.99 -8.09 -10.61
CA LYS A 141 -8.14 -9.01 -10.52
C LYS A 141 -8.63 -9.19 -9.09
N PHE A 142 -9.93 -9.37 -8.99
CA PHE A 142 -10.66 -9.70 -7.75
C PHE A 142 -11.90 -10.56 -8.09
N TYR A 143 -12.50 -11.17 -7.09
CA TYR A 143 -13.79 -11.86 -7.26
C TYR A 143 -14.92 -10.85 -7.16
N ASN A 144 -15.70 -10.73 -8.23
CA ASN A 144 -16.91 -9.90 -8.29
C ASN A 144 -18.12 -10.61 -7.64
N SER A 145 -19.32 -10.01 -7.71
CA SER A 145 -20.55 -10.56 -7.15
C SER A 145 -20.95 -11.92 -7.77
N ASP A 146 -20.55 -12.18 -9.01
CA ASP A 146 -20.85 -13.42 -9.74
C ASP A 146 -19.78 -14.49 -9.53
N LEU A 147 -18.84 -14.26 -8.60
CA LEU A 147 -17.69 -15.11 -8.29
C LEU A 147 -16.71 -15.28 -9.46
N ASN A 148 -16.71 -14.38 -10.42
CA ASN A 148 -15.73 -14.36 -11.50
C ASN A 148 -14.48 -13.61 -11.05
N PHE A 149 -13.29 -14.18 -11.33
CA PHE A 149 -12.00 -13.54 -11.04
C PHE A 149 -11.58 -12.63 -12.18
N VAL A 150 -11.92 -11.34 -12.09
CA VAL A 150 -11.82 -10.34 -13.16
C VAL A 150 -11.18 -9.05 -12.71
N ALA A 151 -10.63 -8.29 -13.66
CA ALA A 151 -10.28 -6.89 -13.49
C ALA A 151 -11.35 -6.03 -14.18
N GLU A 152 -11.86 -5.03 -13.49
CA GLU A 152 -12.87 -4.10 -14.01
C GLU A 152 -12.20 -2.79 -14.43
N PRO A 153 -12.68 -2.12 -15.50
CA PRO A 153 -12.21 -0.79 -15.87
C PRO A 153 -12.47 0.21 -14.76
N GLY A 154 -11.53 1.12 -14.54
CA GLY A 154 -11.62 2.10 -13.49
C GLY A 154 -10.28 2.69 -13.10
N VAL A 155 -10.29 3.56 -12.10
CA VAL A 155 -9.09 4.23 -11.60
C VAL A 155 -8.49 3.45 -10.44
N PHE A 156 -7.18 3.23 -10.55
CA PHE A 156 -6.36 2.55 -9.55
C PHE A 156 -5.31 3.49 -8.98
N GLU A 157 -5.01 3.33 -7.71
CA GLU A 157 -3.89 3.99 -7.04
C GLU A 157 -2.82 2.93 -6.71
N ILE A 158 -1.57 3.25 -7.02
CA ILE A 158 -0.39 2.46 -6.65
C ILE A 158 0.35 3.21 -5.56
N PHE A 159 0.69 2.50 -4.48
CA PHE A 159 1.48 3.03 -3.38
C PHE A 159 2.79 2.26 -3.27
N ILE A 160 3.91 2.95 -3.12
CA ILE A 160 5.20 2.31 -2.91
C ILE A 160 5.87 2.89 -1.67
N GLY A 161 6.30 2.00 -0.77
CA GLY A 161 6.94 2.41 0.47
C GLY A 161 7.44 1.26 1.32
N THR A 162 7.75 1.57 2.55
CA THR A 162 8.38 0.65 3.52
C THR A 162 7.35 -0.23 4.25
N ASP A 163 6.09 0.19 4.31
CA ASP A 163 4.98 -0.52 4.96
C ASP A 163 3.61 -0.06 4.42
N SER A 164 2.52 -0.62 4.95
CA SER A 164 1.15 -0.34 4.50
C SER A 164 0.64 1.07 4.78
N THR A 165 1.32 1.87 5.58
CA THR A 165 0.92 3.26 5.88
C THR A 165 1.41 4.26 4.83
N THR A 166 2.27 3.83 3.90
CA THR A 166 2.82 4.71 2.88
C THR A 166 1.74 5.48 2.12
N ASN A 167 1.99 6.79 1.91
CA ASN A 167 1.15 7.67 1.09
C ASN A 167 1.86 8.13 -0.19
N ASN A 168 3.04 7.59 -0.49
CA ASN A 168 3.75 7.83 -1.74
C ASN A 168 3.03 7.10 -2.87
N LYS A 169 2.20 7.81 -3.65
CA LYS A 169 1.25 7.21 -4.60
C LYS A 169 1.23 7.86 -5.96
N ILE A 170 0.83 7.08 -6.95
CA ILE A 170 0.54 7.51 -8.32
C ILE A 170 -0.71 6.76 -8.81
N SER A 171 -1.45 7.35 -9.76
CA SER A 171 -2.70 6.77 -10.26
C SER A 171 -2.61 6.44 -11.73
N PHE A 172 -3.42 5.47 -12.16
CA PHE A 172 -3.65 5.13 -13.55
C PHE A 172 -5.08 4.64 -13.75
N GLU A 173 -5.52 4.55 -15.00
CA GLU A 173 -6.83 4.07 -15.40
C GLU A 173 -6.70 2.77 -16.20
N LEU A 174 -7.40 1.72 -15.77
CA LEU A 174 -7.64 0.54 -16.60
C LEU A 174 -8.81 0.86 -17.53
N ILE A 175 -8.58 0.79 -18.83
CA ILE A 175 -9.58 0.99 -19.87
C ILE A 175 -9.94 -0.35 -20.54
N ASN A 176 -11.05 -0.40 -21.29
CA ASN A 176 -11.49 -1.60 -22.01
C ASN A 176 -10.56 -1.98 -23.16
#